data_1c37f9629980cfb547834e03205745fc
#
_entry.id   1c37f9629980cfb547834e03205745fc
#
_cell.length_a   1.000
_cell.length_b   1.000
_cell.length_c   1.000
_cell.angle_alpha   90.00
_cell.angle_beta   90.00
_cell.angle_gamma   90.00
#
_symmetry.space_group_name_H-M   'P 1'
#
loop_
_entity.id
_entity.type
_entity.pdbx_description
1 polymer ?
#
loop_
_entity_poly.entity_id
_entity_poly.type
_entity_poly.pdbx_seq_one_letter_code
_entity_poly.pdbx_strand_id
1 'polypeptide(L)'
;MLSRVADSLYWLSRYIERAENVARFIDVNLHLMLDLPAGASEQWGPLVITTGDDGPFAKRYNEATRENVVQFLTFDKENPNSILSCLRAARENARSVREIISSSMWEQVNVFYLMVHDLAATTRVREAPYEFFHEIRMASHLFEGLTNATMSHGEGWHFCRMGRLLERADKTSRMVDVKYFLLLPTVADVGTPFDDIQWAAVLRSTSALEMYRKRYQDLSPDRIAEFLLLDREFPRSLHYCLIKADESLHAISSTPIGTFCNPAEQHLGQLRAELAYARVGDIIRAGLHEFLDAFQTKLNLVGYNIFTTFFALQPIGGVETTQSQGQRSSDKGQRQM
;
A
#
# COMPACT_ATOMS: atom_id res chain seq x y z
N MET A 1 -12.06 17.47 -10.88
CA MET A 1 -11.65 16.39 -11.84
C MET A 1 -12.77 15.39 -12.01
N LEU A 2 -12.88 14.65 -13.16
CA LEU A 2 -13.85 13.57 -13.32
C LEU A 2 -13.47 12.37 -12.42
N SER A 3 -14.46 11.77 -11.75
CA SER A 3 -14.24 10.64 -10.83
C SER A 3 -13.43 9.50 -11.44
N ARG A 4 -13.71 9.11 -12.68
CA ARG A 4 -12.95 8.07 -13.41
C ARG A 4 -11.49 8.43 -13.62
N VAL A 5 -11.18 9.70 -13.88
CA VAL A 5 -9.79 10.17 -14.05
C VAL A 5 -9.06 10.12 -12.73
N ALA A 6 -9.69 10.61 -11.66
CA ALA A 6 -9.15 10.56 -10.30
C ALA A 6 -8.85 9.13 -9.84
N ASP A 7 -9.80 8.22 -10.06
CA ASP A 7 -9.66 6.78 -9.77
C ASP A 7 -8.47 6.17 -10.53
N SER A 8 -8.38 6.43 -11.85
CA SER A 8 -7.29 5.90 -12.67
C SER A 8 -5.91 6.41 -12.21
N LEU A 9 -5.76 7.69 -11.84
CA LEU A 9 -4.51 8.27 -11.35
C LEU A 9 -4.11 7.70 -9.98
N TYR A 10 -5.08 7.57 -9.09
CA TYR A 10 -4.90 6.98 -7.76
C TYR A 10 -4.41 5.53 -7.86
N TRP A 11 -5.11 4.69 -8.65
CA TRP A 11 -4.75 3.29 -8.83
C TRP A 11 -3.50 3.07 -9.66
N LEU A 12 -3.21 3.91 -10.65
CA LEU A 12 -1.94 3.90 -11.37
C LEU A 12 -0.75 3.90 -10.40
N SER A 13 -0.74 4.86 -9.49
CA SER A 13 0.36 5.01 -8.54
C SER A 13 0.36 3.91 -7.48
N ARG A 14 -0.80 3.43 -7.04
CA ARG A 14 -0.89 2.27 -6.14
C ARG A 14 -0.29 1.01 -6.75
N TYR A 15 -0.61 0.71 -8.01
CA TYR A 15 -0.09 -0.48 -8.68
C TYR A 15 1.42 -0.43 -8.92
N ILE A 16 1.97 0.73 -9.28
CA ILE A 16 3.43 0.92 -9.40
C ILE A 16 4.12 0.69 -8.05
N GLU A 17 3.62 1.29 -6.97
CA GLU A 17 4.17 1.12 -5.62
C GLU A 17 4.02 -0.34 -5.14
N ARG A 18 2.91 -1.02 -5.45
CA ARG A 18 2.70 -2.43 -5.13
C ARG A 18 3.71 -3.32 -5.83
N ALA A 19 3.92 -3.14 -7.13
CA ALA A 19 4.91 -3.90 -7.89
C ALA A 19 6.32 -3.72 -7.31
N GLU A 20 6.69 -2.51 -6.94
CA GLU A 20 7.98 -2.22 -6.30
C GLU A 20 8.12 -2.91 -4.95
N ASN A 21 7.09 -2.86 -4.09
CA ASN A 21 7.16 -3.49 -2.78
C ASN A 21 7.23 -5.01 -2.87
N VAL A 22 6.50 -5.65 -3.80
CA VAL A 22 6.61 -7.10 -4.05
C VAL A 22 8.02 -7.47 -4.51
N ALA A 23 8.60 -6.73 -5.45
CA ALA A 23 9.97 -6.94 -5.91
C ALA A 23 10.98 -6.82 -4.76
N ARG A 24 10.78 -5.85 -3.88
CA ARG A 24 11.60 -5.61 -2.70
C ARG A 24 11.54 -6.75 -1.70
N PHE A 25 10.35 -7.30 -1.45
CA PHE A 25 10.20 -8.45 -0.55
C PHE A 25 10.96 -9.68 -1.06
N ILE A 26 10.83 -9.97 -2.36
CA ILE A 26 11.52 -11.10 -2.98
C ILE A 26 13.04 -10.89 -2.92
N ASP A 27 13.53 -9.71 -3.31
CA ASP A 27 14.95 -9.37 -3.34
C ASP A 27 15.60 -9.50 -1.95
N VAL A 28 14.94 -8.97 -0.91
CA VAL A 28 15.46 -9.07 0.46
C VAL A 28 15.43 -10.51 0.96
N ASN A 29 14.39 -11.29 0.64
CA ASN A 29 14.36 -12.70 1.04
C ASN A 29 15.44 -13.52 0.33
N LEU A 30 15.73 -13.24 -0.94
CA LEU A 30 16.84 -13.85 -1.66
C LEU A 30 18.20 -13.57 -0.98
N HIS A 31 18.41 -12.33 -0.51
CA HIS A 31 19.64 -12.00 0.24
C HIS A 31 19.68 -12.68 1.62
N LEU A 32 18.54 -12.75 2.32
CA LEU A 32 18.45 -13.46 3.60
C LEU A 32 18.88 -14.92 3.49
N MET A 33 18.47 -15.58 2.40
CA MET A 33 18.82 -16.99 2.18
C MET A 33 20.33 -17.20 2.03
N LEU A 34 21.09 -16.19 1.56
CA LEU A 34 22.56 -16.26 1.50
C LEU A 34 23.22 -16.15 2.89
N ASP A 35 22.58 -15.46 3.81
CA ASP A 35 23.08 -15.21 5.16
C ASP A 35 22.64 -16.29 6.19
N LEU A 36 21.84 -17.28 5.74
CA LEU A 36 21.32 -18.33 6.63
C LEU A 36 22.45 -19.30 7.06
N PRO A 37 22.46 -19.74 8.31
CA PRO A 37 23.35 -20.82 8.77
C PRO A 37 23.11 -22.12 7.99
N ALA A 38 24.15 -22.93 7.81
CA ALA A 38 24.04 -24.23 7.18
C ALA A 38 23.02 -25.12 7.94
N GLY A 39 22.01 -25.60 7.21
CA GLY A 39 20.93 -26.45 7.77
C GLY A 39 19.65 -25.70 8.17
N ALA A 40 19.61 -24.37 8.10
CA ALA A 40 18.37 -23.61 8.24
C ALA A 40 17.49 -23.81 7.01
N SER A 41 16.17 -23.98 7.22
CA SER A 41 15.22 -24.12 6.12
C SER A 41 14.91 -22.75 5.50
N GLU A 42 14.82 -22.68 4.16
CA GLU A 42 14.35 -21.50 3.46
C GLU A 42 12.88 -21.22 3.79
N GLN A 43 12.59 -19.97 4.15
CA GLN A 43 11.24 -19.55 4.52
C GLN A 43 10.65 -18.63 3.44
N TRP A 44 9.88 -19.20 2.52
CA TRP A 44 9.22 -18.47 1.44
C TRP A 44 7.73 -18.18 1.73
N GLY A 45 7.10 -19.00 2.57
CA GLY A 45 5.69 -18.82 2.97
C GLY A 45 5.37 -17.42 3.54
N PRO A 46 6.18 -16.88 4.44
CA PRO A 46 5.97 -15.55 5.00
C PRO A 46 5.81 -14.42 3.98
N LEU A 47 6.45 -14.52 2.80
CA LEU A 47 6.30 -13.51 1.73
C LEU A 47 4.87 -13.47 1.18
N VAL A 48 4.27 -14.63 1.00
CA VAL A 48 2.89 -14.74 0.50
C VAL A 48 1.90 -14.16 1.51
N ILE A 49 2.12 -14.41 2.80
CA ILE A 49 1.31 -13.84 3.89
C ILE A 49 1.47 -12.32 3.93
N THR A 50 2.70 -11.80 3.78
CA THR A 50 2.98 -10.34 3.76
C THR A 50 2.21 -9.63 2.64
N THR A 51 2.04 -10.26 1.49
CA THR A 51 1.25 -9.69 0.38
C THR A 51 -0.26 -9.77 0.64
N GLY A 52 -0.72 -10.64 1.54
CA GLY A 52 -2.13 -10.93 1.81
C GLY A 52 -2.74 -11.89 0.80
N ASP A 53 -1.91 -12.70 0.13
CA ASP A 53 -2.31 -13.58 -0.98
C ASP A 53 -2.22 -15.08 -0.62
N ASP A 54 -2.12 -15.43 0.66
CA ASP A 54 -1.99 -16.81 1.17
C ASP A 54 -3.14 -17.73 0.72
N GLY A 55 -4.38 -17.25 0.80
CA GLY A 55 -5.55 -18.02 0.34
C GLY A 55 -5.53 -18.32 -1.17
N PRO A 56 -5.36 -17.33 -2.06
CA PRO A 56 -5.16 -17.54 -3.49
C PRO A 56 -3.94 -18.42 -3.83
N PHE A 57 -2.83 -18.29 -3.10
CA PHE A 57 -1.65 -19.11 -3.28
C PHE A 57 -1.93 -20.59 -2.98
N ALA A 58 -2.50 -20.90 -1.81
CA ALA A 58 -2.79 -22.25 -1.37
C ALA A 58 -3.76 -23.02 -2.30
N LYS A 59 -4.60 -22.31 -3.06
CA LYS A 59 -5.49 -22.92 -4.06
C LYS A 59 -4.76 -23.36 -5.34
N ARG A 60 -3.54 -22.90 -5.57
CA ARG A 60 -2.82 -23.07 -6.86
C ARG A 60 -1.48 -23.78 -6.70
N TYR A 61 -0.86 -23.65 -5.55
CA TYR A 61 0.44 -24.19 -5.25
C TYR A 61 0.38 -25.01 -3.96
N ASN A 62 0.91 -26.24 -4.02
CA ASN A 62 0.88 -27.15 -2.87
C ASN A 62 1.91 -26.79 -1.79
N GLU A 63 2.99 -26.13 -2.19
CA GLU A 63 4.12 -25.83 -1.33
C GLU A 63 4.72 -24.45 -1.64
N ALA A 64 5.09 -23.72 -0.60
CA ALA A 64 5.74 -22.41 -0.70
C ALA A 64 7.26 -22.56 -0.96
N THR A 65 7.64 -23.18 -2.09
CA THR A 65 9.03 -23.21 -2.54
C THR A 65 9.43 -21.86 -3.12
N ARG A 66 10.73 -21.63 -3.26
CA ARG A 66 11.29 -20.43 -3.92
C ARG A 66 10.68 -20.22 -5.30
N GLU A 67 10.66 -21.25 -6.11
CA GLU A 67 10.17 -21.20 -7.49
C GLU A 67 8.68 -20.85 -7.54
N ASN A 68 7.86 -21.50 -6.70
CA ASN A 68 6.42 -21.29 -6.66
C ASN A 68 6.08 -19.87 -6.18
N VAL A 69 6.73 -19.40 -5.12
CA VAL A 69 6.48 -18.07 -4.56
C VAL A 69 6.96 -16.97 -5.51
N VAL A 70 8.16 -17.10 -6.08
CA VAL A 70 8.66 -16.14 -7.07
C VAL A 70 7.76 -16.10 -8.30
N GLN A 71 7.34 -17.26 -8.82
CA GLN A 71 6.40 -17.35 -9.95
C GLN A 71 5.07 -16.69 -9.64
N PHE A 72 4.47 -17.01 -8.49
CA PHE A 72 3.17 -16.48 -8.06
C PHE A 72 3.19 -14.96 -7.85
N LEU A 73 4.20 -14.46 -7.17
CA LEU A 73 4.30 -13.03 -6.85
C LEU A 73 4.80 -12.18 -8.03
N THR A 74 5.51 -12.78 -9.00
CA THR A 74 6.09 -12.00 -10.11
C THR A 74 5.26 -12.10 -11.38
N PHE A 75 4.88 -13.29 -11.83
CA PHE A 75 4.38 -13.52 -13.20
C PHE A 75 2.98 -14.10 -13.28
N ASP A 76 2.41 -14.58 -12.19
CA ASP A 76 1.10 -15.21 -12.21
C ASP A 76 0.01 -14.20 -12.59
N LYS A 77 -0.59 -14.40 -13.78
CA LYS A 77 -1.62 -13.51 -14.34
C LYS A 77 -2.96 -13.57 -13.60
N GLU A 78 -3.20 -14.68 -12.91
CA GLU A 78 -4.41 -14.87 -12.11
C GLU A 78 -4.26 -14.29 -10.68
N ASN A 79 -3.03 -14.02 -10.26
CA ASN A 79 -2.79 -13.23 -9.07
C ASN A 79 -2.87 -11.74 -9.41
N PRO A 80 -3.92 -11.01 -8.97
CA PRO A 80 -4.07 -9.59 -9.28
C PRO A 80 -2.96 -8.72 -8.65
N ASN A 81 -2.29 -9.23 -7.62
CA ASN A 81 -1.21 -8.57 -6.90
C ASN A 81 0.19 -8.94 -7.39
N SER A 82 0.32 -9.85 -8.39
CA SER A 82 1.62 -10.13 -8.99
C SER A 82 2.21 -8.87 -9.65
N ILE A 83 3.54 -8.78 -9.71
CA ILE A 83 4.24 -7.65 -10.33
C ILE A 83 3.70 -7.42 -11.76
N LEU A 84 3.59 -8.48 -12.56
CA LEU A 84 3.10 -8.38 -13.94
C LEU A 84 1.64 -7.89 -14.02
N SER A 85 0.75 -8.39 -13.16
CA SER A 85 -0.65 -7.97 -13.12
C SER A 85 -0.80 -6.52 -12.66
N CYS A 86 -0.03 -6.10 -11.64
CA CYS A 86 0.02 -4.72 -11.20
C CYS A 86 0.48 -3.78 -12.32
N LEU A 87 1.57 -4.11 -13.03
CA LEU A 87 2.08 -3.28 -14.13
C LEU A 87 1.12 -3.23 -15.32
N ARG A 88 0.42 -4.34 -15.62
CA ARG A 88 -0.65 -4.35 -16.62
C ARG A 88 -1.78 -3.38 -16.22
N ALA A 89 -2.25 -3.45 -14.99
CA ALA A 89 -3.30 -2.57 -14.49
C ALA A 89 -2.84 -1.10 -14.45
N ALA A 90 -1.61 -0.82 -14.03
CA ALA A 90 -1.02 0.51 -14.07
C ALA A 90 -0.98 1.07 -15.50
N ARG A 91 -0.56 0.26 -16.48
CA ARG A 91 -0.52 0.65 -17.89
C ARG A 91 -1.90 0.96 -18.46
N GLU A 92 -2.92 0.15 -18.14
CA GLU A 92 -4.29 0.42 -18.58
C GLU A 92 -4.86 1.70 -17.94
N ASN A 93 -4.59 1.94 -16.66
CA ASN A 93 -4.95 3.19 -16.01
C ASN A 93 -4.25 4.40 -16.67
N ALA A 94 -2.94 4.32 -16.90
CA ALA A 94 -2.20 5.37 -17.59
C ALA A 94 -2.74 5.62 -19.01
N ARG A 95 -3.11 4.57 -19.74
CA ARG A 95 -3.72 4.66 -21.09
C ARG A 95 -5.04 5.44 -21.06
N SER A 96 -5.86 5.23 -20.03
CA SER A 96 -7.17 5.89 -19.90
C SER A 96 -7.09 7.39 -19.58
N VAL A 97 -5.91 7.89 -19.13
CA VAL A 97 -5.68 9.27 -18.69
C VAL A 97 -4.48 9.93 -19.41
N ARG A 98 -4.16 9.50 -20.64
CA ARG A 98 -2.98 9.98 -21.38
C ARG A 98 -2.95 11.50 -21.58
N GLU A 99 -4.11 12.13 -21.70
CA GLU A 99 -4.23 13.60 -21.83
C GLU A 99 -3.98 14.37 -20.52
N ILE A 100 -3.91 13.68 -19.39
CA ILE A 100 -3.72 14.27 -18.06
C ILE A 100 -2.28 14.08 -17.56
N ILE A 101 -1.65 12.93 -17.88
CA ILE A 101 -0.27 12.63 -17.49
C ILE A 101 0.72 13.13 -18.56
N SER A 102 1.99 13.31 -18.18
CA SER A 102 3.03 13.65 -19.13
C SER A 102 3.37 12.49 -20.07
N SER A 103 3.88 12.80 -21.27
CA SER A 103 4.39 11.79 -22.21
C SER A 103 5.45 10.90 -21.55
N SER A 104 6.35 11.49 -20.76
CA SER A 104 7.40 10.75 -20.04
C SER A 104 6.85 9.76 -19.02
N MET A 105 5.77 10.11 -18.31
CA MET A 105 5.09 9.15 -17.40
C MET A 105 4.48 7.99 -18.19
N TRP A 106 3.81 8.27 -19.31
CA TRP A 106 3.23 7.22 -20.15
C TRP A 106 4.30 6.28 -20.71
N GLU A 107 5.38 6.83 -21.26
CA GLU A 107 6.50 6.08 -21.80
C GLU A 107 7.13 5.19 -20.73
N GLN A 108 7.39 5.73 -19.54
CA GLN A 108 7.98 4.97 -18.44
C GLN A 108 7.08 3.81 -17.98
N VAL A 109 5.79 4.01 -17.81
CA VAL A 109 4.87 2.93 -17.45
C VAL A 109 4.85 1.84 -18.51
N ASN A 110 4.85 2.22 -19.79
CA ASN A 110 4.85 1.28 -20.90
C ASN A 110 6.16 0.48 -20.97
N VAL A 111 7.31 1.14 -20.85
CA VAL A 111 8.64 0.49 -20.79
C VAL A 111 8.72 -0.45 -19.59
N PHE A 112 8.25 -0.01 -18.43
CA PHE A 112 8.26 -0.81 -17.22
C PHE A 112 7.41 -2.08 -17.34
N TYR A 113 6.20 -1.97 -17.90
CA TYR A 113 5.36 -3.14 -18.19
C TYR A 113 6.02 -4.09 -19.18
N LEU A 114 6.55 -3.60 -20.31
CA LEU A 114 7.19 -4.42 -21.34
C LEU A 114 8.44 -5.13 -20.81
N MET A 115 9.25 -4.45 -20.02
CA MET A 115 10.43 -5.05 -19.37
C MET A 115 10.07 -6.31 -18.58
N VAL A 116 9.02 -6.28 -17.77
CA VAL A 116 8.62 -7.46 -16.97
C VAL A 116 7.88 -8.49 -17.83
N HIS A 117 7.02 -8.03 -18.75
CA HIS A 117 6.23 -8.90 -19.62
C HIS A 117 7.12 -9.77 -20.54
N ASP A 118 8.13 -9.18 -21.17
CA ASP A 118 8.99 -9.86 -22.13
C ASP A 118 9.96 -10.84 -21.44
N LEU A 119 10.31 -10.55 -20.19
CA LEU A 119 11.16 -11.42 -19.37
C LEU A 119 10.40 -12.60 -18.74
N ALA A 120 9.07 -12.57 -18.69
CA ALA A 120 8.25 -13.65 -18.14
C ALA A 120 8.45 -15.01 -18.85
N ALA A 121 8.85 -14.99 -20.12
CA ALA A 121 9.13 -16.18 -20.93
C ALA A 121 10.61 -16.60 -20.90
N THR A 122 11.48 -15.90 -20.18
CA THR A 122 12.93 -16.12 -20.17
C THR A 122 13.41 -16.77 -18.87
N THR A 123 14.65 -17.26 -18.87
CA THR A 123 15.31 -17.79 -17.66
C THR A 123 15.94 -16.72 -16.79
N ARG A 124 15.92 -15.44 -17.18
CA ARG A 124 16.66 -14.33 -16.55
C ARG A 124 16.38 -14.20 -15.06
N VAL A 125 15.13 -14.39 -14.61
CA VAL A 125 14.79 -14.32 -13.19
C VAL A 125 15.46 -15.44 -12.37
N ARG A 126 15.76 -16.59 -12.99
CA ARG A 126 16.49 -17.66 -12.33
C ARG A 126 18.01 -17.45 -12.36
N GLU A 127 18.53 -16.90 -13.45
CA GLU A 127 19.96 -16.69 -13.68
C GLU A 127 20.50 -15.45 -12.96
N ALA A 128 19.75 -14.34 -12.96
CA ALA A 128 20.12 -13.06 -12.39
C ALA A 128 18.97 -12.40 -11.61
N PRO A 129 18.46 -13.04 -10.54
CA PRO A 129 17.28 -12.55 -9.80
C PRO A 129 17.51 -11.17 -9.16
N TYR A 130 18.69 -10.92 -8.61
CA TYR A 130 19.03 -9.67 -7.93
C TYR A 130 18.97 -8.46 -8.86
N GLU A 131 19.54 -8.60 -10.07
CA GLU A 131 19.51 -7.55 -11.09
C GLU A 131 18.10 -7.29 -11.56
N PHE A 132 17.32 -8.34 -11.79
CA PHE A 132 15.92 -8.22 -12.22
C PHE A 132 15.06 -7.46 -11.20
N PHE A 133 15.09 -7.82 -9.92
CA PHE A 133 14.32 -7.14 -8.90
C PHE A 133 14.86 -5.73 -8.59
N HIS A 134 16.16 -5.51 -8.75
CA HIS A 134 16.73 -4.17 -8.69
C HIS A 134 16.21 -3.28 -9.82
N GLU A 135 16.18 -3.76 -11.07
CA GLU A 135 15.63 -3.02 -12.22
C GLU A 135 14.17 -2.61 -11.99
N ILE A 136 13.34 -3.50 -11.41
CA ILE A 136 11.94 -3.18 -11.06
C ILE A 136 11.88 -2.01 -10.06
N ARG A 137 12.69 -2.05 -9.01
CA ARG A 137 12.74 -0.97 -8.02
C ARG A 137 13.19 0.35 -8.65
N MET A 138 14.23 0.32 -9.49
CA MET A 138 14.71 1.51 -10.17
C MET A 138 13.70 2.08 -11.16
N ALA A 139 12.97 1.24 -11.90
CA ALA A 139 11.90 1.68 -12.79
C ALA A 139 10.74 2.37 -12.05
N SER A 140 10.39 1.89 -10.85
CA SER A 140 9.41 2.54 -9.98
C SER A 140 9.90 3.91 -9.48
N HIS A 141 11.15 4.00 -9.03
CA HIS A 141 11.73 5.28 -8.59
C HIS A 141 11.82 6.29 -9.74
N LEU A 142 12.14 5.84 -10.96
CA LEU A 142 12.10 6.68 -12.14
C LEU A 142 10.68 7.21 -12.41
N PHE A 143 9.66 6.35 -12.34
CA PHE A 143 8.27 6.78 -12.50
C PHE A 143 7.88 7.83 -11.44
N GLU A 144 8.26 7.63 -10.18
CA GLU A 144 8.03 8.63 -9.13
C GLU A 144 8.73 9.96 -9.42
N GLY A 145 10.00 9.91 -9.83
CA GLY A 145 10.77 11.08 -10.22
C GLY A 145 10.15 11.84 -11.40
N LEU A 146 9.72 11.12 -12.44
CA LEU A 146 9.04 11.71 -13.60
C LEU A 146 7.69 12.33 -13.21
N THR A 147 6.89 11.65 -12.36
CA THR A 147 5.64 12.21 -11.86
C THR A 147 5.85 13.53 -11.13
N ASN A 148 6.87 13.62 -10.29
CA ASN A 148 7.19 14.83 -9.55
C ASN A 148 7.78 15.95 -10.43
N ALA A 149 8.54 15.59 -11.48
CA ALA A 149 9.26 16.55 -12.31
C ALA A 149 8.45 17.06 -13.53
N THR A 150 7.44 16.31 -13.98
CA THR A 150 6.79 16.58 -15.28
C THR A 150 5.27 16.74 -15.20
N MET A 151 4.65 16.42 -14.08
CA MET A 151 3.22 16.62 -13.87
C MET A 151 2.99 17.89 -13.03
N SER A 152 2.02 18.73 -13.43
CA SER A 152 1.63 19.87 -12.59
C SER A 152 1.09 19.38 -11.24
N HIS A 153 1.54 20.00 -10.15
CA HIS A 153 1.17 19.60 -8.77
C HIS A 153 -0.24 20.06 -8.39
N GLY A 154 -1.22 19.81 -9.27
CA GLY A 154 -2.63 20.03 -9.05
C GLY A 154 -3.35 18.78 -8.52
N GLU A 155 -4.67 18.76 -8.65
CA GLU A 155 -5.54 17.70 -8.12
C GLU A 155 -5.11 16.29 -8.56
N GLY A 156 -4.77 16.09 -9.85
CA GLY A 156 -4.33 14.79 -10.36
C GLY A 156 -3.02 14.29 -9.75
N TRP A 157 -2.05 15.18 -9.54
CA TRP A 157 -0.81 14.83 -8.87
C TRP A 157 -1.05 14.42 -7.41
N HIS A 158 -1.97 15.10 -6.72
CA HIS A 158 -2.33 14.74 -5.34
C HIS A 158 -3.00 13.37 -5.26
N PHE A 159 -3.83 12.96 -6.24
CA PHE A 159 -4.37 11.60 -6.31
C PHE A 159 -3.27 10.56 -6.51
N CYS A 160 -2.30 10.81 -7.41
CA CYS A 160 -1.13 9.94 -7.59
C CYS A 160 -0.33 9.80 -6.28
N ARG A 161 -0.02 10.92 -5.65
CA ARG A 161 0.77 10.96 -4.40
C ARG A 161 0.06 10.24 -3.26
N MET A 162 -1.23 10.50 -3.06
CA MET A 162 -2.05 9.87 -2.03
C MET A 162 -2.14 8.35 -2.23
N GLY A 163 -2.42 7.89 -3.45
CA GLY A 163 -2.48 6.46 -3.77
C GLY A 163 -1.17 5.74 -3.44
N ARG A 164 -0.03 6.28 -3.87
CA ARG A 164 1.30 5.75 -3.57
C ARG A 164 1.57 5.67 -2.07
N LEU A 165 1.29 6.73 -1.31
CA LEU A 165 1.59 6.80 0.12
C LEU A 165 0.73 5.85 0.95
N LEU A 166 -0.56 5.71 0.62
CA LEU A 166 -1.43 4.75 1.31
C LEU A 166 -1.03 3.30 1.02
N GLU A 167 -0.62 2.98 -0.22
CA GLU A 167 -0.08 1.66 -0.55
C GLU A 167 1.23 1.39 0.19
N ARG A 168 2.10 2.40 0.28
CA ARG A 168 3.38 2.31 1.01
C ARG A 168 3.17 2.08 2.49
N ALA A 169 2.21 2.76 3.12
CA ALA A 169 1.84 2.54 4.52
C ALA A 169 1.32 1.12 4.75
N ASP A 170 0.42 0.62 3.89
CA ASP A 170 -0.08 -0.75 3.96
C ASP A 170 1.07 -1.77 3.88
N LYS A 171 1.96 -1.62 2.91
CA LYS A 171 3.06 -2.59 2.74
C LYS A 171 4.09 -2.52 3.86
N THR A 172 4.41 -1.34 4.37
CA THR A 172 5.31 -1.19 5.53
C THR A 172 4.70 -1.84 6.79
N SER A 173 3.40 -1.64 7.06
CA SER A 173 2.75 -2.27 8.21
C SER A 173 2.85 -3.80 8.16
N ARG A 174 2.59 -4.39 6.99
CA ARG A 174 2.68 -5.84 6.77
C ARG A 174 4.10 -6.38 6.91
N MET A 175 5.12 -5.64 6.45
CA MET A 175 6.53 -6.03 6.63
C MET A 175 6.93 -6.15 8.10
N VAL A 176 6.49 -5.19 8.91
CA VAL A 176 6.77 -5.20 10.35
C VAL A 176 6.01 -6.33 11.03
N ASP A 177 4.75 -6.54 10.67
CA ASP A 177 3.87 -7.56 11.22
C ASP A 177 4.39 -8.98 11.00
N VAL A 178 4.78 -9.29 9.76
CA VAL A 178 5.31 -10.63 9.40
C VAL A 178 6.57 -10.96 10.17
N LYS A 179 7.49 -9.98 10.37
CA LYS A 179 8.69 -10.22 11.17
C LYS A 179 8.34 -10.61 12.60
N TYR A 180 7.42 -9.89 13.21
CA TYR A 180 7.08 -10.11 14.60
C TYR A 180 6.40 -11.48 14.85
N PHE A 181 5.62 -11.95 13.88
CA PHE A 181 4.78 -13.15 14.06
C PHE A 181 5.35 -14.44 13.47
N LEU A 182 6.12 -14.37 12.39
CA LEU A 182 6.45 -15.53 11.57
C LEU A 182 7.94 -15.86 11.49
N LEU A 183 8.81 -14.89 11.75
CA LEU A 183 10.24 -15.07 11.56
C LEU A 183 11.01 -15.41 12.85
N LEU A 184 10.34 -15.44 14.01
CA LEU A 184 10.91 -15.95 15.25
C LEU A 184 10.55 -17.43 15.40
N PRO A 185 11.47 -18.37 15.10
CA PRO A 185 11.21 -19.81 15.22
C PRO A 185 10.88 -20.22 16.65
N THR A 186 11.47 -19.57 17.65
CA THR A 186 11.22 -19.81 19.07
C THR A 186 11.46 -18.55 19.92
N VAL A 187 10.86 -18.50 21.10
CA VAL A 187 11.11 -17.44 22.10
C VAL A 187 12.60 -17.37 22.50
N ALA A 188 13.35 -18.47 22.34
CA ALA A 188 14.78 -18.54 22.63
C ALA A 188 15.66 -17.80 21.61
N ASP A 189 15.12 -17.48 20.42
CA ASP A 189 15.86 -16.78 19.36
C ASP A 189 15.80 -15.25 19.50
N VAL A 190 15.00 -14.73 20.42
CA VAL A 190 14.90 -13.28 20.70
C VAL A 190 16.23 -12.77 21.26
N GLY A 191 16.79 -11.73 20.62
CA GLY A 191 18.06 -11.13 21.03
C GLY A 191 19.31 -11.92 20.62
N THR A 192 19.14 -12.91 19.73
CA THR A 192 20.29 -13.63 19.14
C THR A 192 20.81 -12.90 17.90
N PRO A 193 22.02 -13.20 17.39
CA PRO A 193 22.53 -12.69 16.11
C PRO A 193 21.60 -12.98 14.93
N PHE A 194 20.81 -14.05 14.99
CA PHE A 194 19.82 -14.38 13.98
C PHE A 194 18.63 -13.40 13.97
N ASP A 195 18.18 -12.97 15.15
CA ASP A 195 17.16 -11.93 15.29
C ASP A 195 17.63 -10.59 14.70
N ASP A 196 18.90 -10.21 14.93
CA ASP A 196 19.50 -9.01 14.35
C ASP A 196 19.53 -9.06 12.81
N ILE A 197 19.89 -10.22 12.23
CA ILE A 197 19.86 -10.43 10.76
C ILE A 197 18.45 -10.23 10.21
N GLN A 198 17.45 -10.76 10.88
CA GLN A 198 16.06 -10.62 10.46
C GLN A 198 15.55 -9.19 10.59
N TRP A 199 15.87 -8.47 11.67
CA TRP A 199 15.53 -7.06 11.80
C TRP A 199 16.25 -6.17 10.78
N ALA A 200 17.52 -6.47 10.48
CA ALA A 200 18.23 -5.82 9.39
C ALA A 200 17.54 -6.05 8.04
N ALA A 201 16.96 -7.24 7.82
CA ALA A 201 16.20 -7.53 6.60
C ALA A 201 14.90 -6.73 6.50
N VAL A 202 14.16 -6.56 7.61
CA VAL A 202 12.98 -5.67 7.63
C VAL A 202 13.39 -4.24 7.28
N LEU A 203 14.46 -3.74 7.86
CA LEU A 203 14.99 -2.40 7.52
C LEU A 203 15.44 -2.31 6.06
N ARG A 204 16.07 -3.36 5.48
CA ARG A 204 16.40 -3.41 4.04
C ARG A 204 15.15 -3.43 3.18
N SER A 205 14.13 -4.21 3.54
CA SER A 205 12.85 -4.30 2.81
C SER A 205 12.15 -2.94 2.72
N THR A 206 12.32 -2.11 3.73
CA THR A 206 11.78 -0.74 3.77
C THR A 206 12.76 0.32 3.28
N SER A 207 13.97 -0.04 2.76
CA SER A 207 15.08 0.89 2.49
C SER A 207 15.46 1.78 3.67
N ALA A 208 15.26 1.28 4.87
CA ALA A 208 15.43 2.05 6.10
C ALA A 208 16.82 1.90 6.73
N LEU A 209 17.55 0.81 6.38
CA LEU A 209 18.75 0.40 7.14
C LEU A 209 19.81 1.50 7.24
N GLU A 210 20.10 2.20 6.15
CA GLU A 210 21.12 3.25 6.15
C GLU A 210 20.69 4.47 7.00
N MET A 211 19.41 4.88 6.86
CA MET A 211 18.89 6.02 7.62
C MET A 211 18.70 5.68 9.09
N TYR A 212 18.28 4.46 9.38
CA TYR A 212 18.22 3.95 10.76
C TYR A 212 19.61 3.96 11.41
N ARG A 213 20.64 3.40 10.75
CA ARG A 213 22.03 3.36 11.27
C ARG A 213 22.66 4.74 11.46
N LYS A 214 22.25 5.74 10.69
CA LYS A 214 22.69 7.14 10.91
C LYS A 214 22.11 7.74 12.19
N ARG A 215 20.98 7.23 12.66
CA ARG A 215 20.28 7.73 13.86
C ARG A 215 20.55 6.88 15.09
N TYR A 216 20.67 5.57 14.90
CA TYR A 216 20.87 4.59 15.98
C TYR A 216 22.08 3.70 15.68
N GLN A 217 22.84 3.38 16.72
CA GLN A 217 24.08 2.61 16.58
C GLN A 217 23.86 1.10 16.65
N ASP A 218 22.81 0.66 17.34
CA ASP A 218 22.44 -0.74 17.57
C ASP A 218 21.10 -1.09 16.92
N LEU A 219 20.92 -2.37 16.62
CA LEU A 219 19.64 -2.91 16.15
C LEU A 219 18.80 -3.26 17.38
N SER A 220 17.76 -2.49 17.63
CA SER A 220 16.81 -2.72 18.73
C SER A 220 15.40 -2.85 18.15
N PRO A 221 14.67 -3.93 18.41
CA PRO A 221 13.29 -4.14 17.94
C PRO A 221 12.39 -2.93 18.23
N ASP A 222 12.46 -2.37 19.43
CA ASP A 222 11.64 -1.23 19.85
C ASP A 222 11.95 0.01 19.03
N ARG A 223 13.26 0.32 18.81
CA ARG A 223 13.68 1.47 18.00
C ARG A 223 13.37 1.28 16.52
N ILE A 224 13.45 0.04 16.02
CA ILE A 224 13.09 -0.28 14.64
C ILE A 224 11.58 -0.09 14.45
N ALA A 225 10.76 -0.60 15.37
CA ALA A 225 9.32 -0.36 15.36
C ALA A 225 9.02 1.13 15.46
N GLU A 226 9.63 1.88 16.39
CA GLU A 226 9.46 3.33 16.49
C GLU A 226 9.77 4.03 15.17
N PHE A 227 10.92 3.72 14.56
CA PHE A 227 11.36 4.32 13.29
C PHE A 227 10.44 4.02 12.13
N LEU A 228 9.96 2.78 12.00
CA LEU A 228 9.09 2.39 10.89
C LEU A 228 7.62 2.79 11.10
N LEU A 229 7.16 2.92 12.34
CA LEU A 229 5.78 3.30 12.62
C LEU A 229 5.61 4.80 12.82
N LEU A 230 6.45 5.45 13.61
CA LEU A 230 6.18 6.76 14.19
C LEU A 230 7.07 7.90 13.66
N ASP A 231 8.14 7.59 12.91
CA ASP A 231 9.02 8.62 12.36
C ASP A 231 8.26 9.54 11.40
N ARG A 232 8.50 10.87 11.52
CA ARG A 232 7.79 11.88 10.72
C ARG A 232 8.52 12.33 9.47
N GLU A 233 9.77 11.91 9.32
CA GLU A 233 10.66 12.36 8.23
C GLU A 233 11.02 11.20 7.28
N PHE A 234 11.05 9.96 7.77
CA PHE A 234 11.42 8.82 6.95
C PHE A 234 10.30 8.45 5.95
N PRO A 235 10.58 8.46 4.62
CA PRO A 235 9.53 8.36 3.59
C PRO A 235 8.72 7.05 3.57
N ARG A 236 9.15 6.01 4.29
CA ARG A 236 8.44 4.73 4.38
C ARG A 236 7.92 4.43 5.79
N SER A 237 8.01 5.35 6.73
CA SER A 237 7.31 5.20 8.01
C SER A 237 5.81 5.36 7.81
N LEU A 238 5.01 4.68 8.65
CA LEU A 238 3.54 4.81 8.58
C LEU A 238 3.11 6.25 8.80
N HIS A 239 3.67 6.90 9.82
CA HIS A 239 3.29 8.27 10.17
C HIS A 239 3.62 9.28 9.07
N TYR A 240 4.82 9.24 8.48
CA TYR A 240 5.15 10.09 7.32
C TYR A 240 4.17 9.89 6.17
N CYS A 241 3.89 8.62 5.84
CA CYS A 241 2.97 8.30 4.74
C CYS A 241 1.58 8.90 4.99
N LEU A 242 1.05 8.78 6.22
CA LEU A 242 -0.27 9.36 6.54
C LEU A 242 -0.26 10.89 6.55
N ILE A 243 0.80 11.53 7.10
CA ILE A 243 0.94 13.00 7.05
C ILE A 243 0.87 13.48 5.59
N LYS A 244 1.64 12.86 4.70
CA LYS A 244 1.73 13.29 3.31
C LYS A 244 0.51 12.91 2.47
N ALA A 245 -0.20 11.85 2.82
CA ALA A 245 -1.49 11.48 2.23
C ALA A 245 -2.59 12.47 2.65
N ASP A 246 -2.63 12.83 3.92
CA ASP A 246 -3.56 13.81 4.50
C ASP A 246 -3.38 15.21 3.87
N GLU A 247 -2.12 15.67 3.72
CA GLU A 247 -1.81 16.90 2.98
C GLU A 247 -2.39 16.87 1.54
N SER A 248 -2.26 15.73 0.85
CA SER A 248 -2.77 15.58 -0.51
C SER A 248 -4.30 15.54 -0.55
N LEU A 249 -4.95 14.88 0.42
CA LEU A 249 -6.41 14.80 0.51
C LEU A 249 -7.01 16.18 0.75
N HIS A 250 -6.45 16.96 1.69
CA HIS A 250 -6.90 18.33 1.96
C HIS A 250 -6.65 19.28 0.79
N ALA A 251 -5.57 19.08 0.02
CA ALA A 251 -5.35 19.85 -1.21
C ALA A 251 -6.38 19.54 -2.30
N ILE A 252 -6.83 18.28 -2.43
CA ILE A 252 -7.91 17.87 -3.35
C ILE A 252 -9.24 18.52 -2.95
N SER A 253 -9.60 18.47 -1.69
CA SER A 253 -10.88 18.99 -1.18
C SER A 253 -10.86 20.50 -0.95
N SER A 254 -9.70 21.15 -1.03
CA SER A 254 -9.51 22.58 -0.69
C SER A 254 -9.93 22.92 0.75
N THR A 255 -9.70 22.00 1.68
CA THR A 255 -10.04 22.15 3.11
C THR A 255 -8.79 22.39 3.95
N PRO A 256 -8.85 23.13 5.07
CA PRO A 256 -7.72 23.29 5.98
C PRO A 256 -7.37 21.97 6.69
N ILE A 257 -6.06 21.70 6.83
CA ILE A 257 -5.58 20.54 7.61
C ILE A 257 -6.08 20.66 9.06
N GLY A 258 -6.54 19.54 9.61
CA GLY A 258 -7.10 19.50 10.98
C GLY A 258 -8.61 19.75 11.05
N THR A 259 -9.26 19.95 9.91
CA THR A 259 -10.72 19.97 9.76
C THR A 259 -11.17 18.77 8.90
N PHE A 260 -12.43 18.56 8.70
CA PHE A 260 -12.95 17.60 7.72
C PHE A 260 -14.30 18.05 7.17
N CYS A 261 -14.54 17.76 5.88
CA CYS A 261 -15.83 17.99 5.23
C CYS A 261 -16.43 16.69 4.65
N ASN A 262 -15.68 15.60 4.68
CA ASN A 262 -16.10 14.30 4.15
C ASN A 262 -15.52 13.15 5.01
N PRO A 263 -16.07 11.90 4.88
CA PRO A 263 -15.61 10.75 5.65
C PRO A 263 -14.15 10.34 5.36
N ALA A 264 -13.63 10.58 4.17
CA ALA A 264 -12.24 10.25 3.85
C ALA A 264 -11.26 11.10 4.68
N GLU A 265 -11.47 12.41 4.74
CA GLU A 265 -10.69 13.33 5.59
C GLU A 265 -10.81 12.99 7.07
N GLN A 266 -12.04 12.70 7.53
CA GLN A 266 -12.27 12.36 8.93
C GLN A 266 -11.46 11.13 9.35
N HIS A 267 -11.56 10.02 8.62
CA HIS A 267 -10.89 8.76 9.00
C HIS A 267 -9.38 8.83 8.80
N LEU A 268 -8.89 9.48 7.75
CA LEU A 268 -7.45 9.66 7.55
C LEU A 268 -6.84 10.55 8.63
N GLY A 269 -7.51 11.66 8.96
CA GLY A 269 -7.09 12.58 10.03
C GLY A 269 -7.08 11.89 11.40
N GLN A 270 -8.08 11.05 11.71
CA GLN A 270 -8.12 10.26 12.95
C GLN A 270 -6.95 9.27 13.00
N LEU A 271 -6.72 8.50 11.92
CA LEU A 271 -5.63 7.51 11.86
C LEU A 271 -4.25 8.19 11.97
N ARG A 272 -4.07 9.34 11.33
CA ARG A 272 -2.86 10.16 11.47
C ARG A 272 -2.66 10.66 12.91
N ALA A 273 -3.73 11.12 13.55
CA ALA A 273 -3.67 11.61 14.93
C ALA A 273 -3.35 10.50 15.92
N GLU A 274 -3.87 9.29 15.73
CA GLU A 274 -3.50 8.12 16.54
C GLU A 274 -1.99 7.89 16.54
N LEU A 275 -1.34 7.90 15.36
CA LEU A 275 0.12 7.76 15.28
C LEU A 275 0.86 8.96 15.86
N ALA A 276 0.31 10.17 15.74
CA ALA A 276 0.94 11.39 16.25
C ALA A 276 1.09 11.41 17.77
N TYR A 277 0.19 10.75 18.49
CA TYR A 277 0.17 10.67 19.95
C TYR A 277 0.56 9.29 20.49
N ALA A 278 0.86 8.32 19.63
CA ALA A 278 1.28 6.99 20.02
C ALA A 278 2.71 7.02 20.61
N ARG A 279 2.97 6.10 21.53
CA ARG A 279 4.31 5.80 22.05
C ARG A 279 4.61 4.34 21.73
N VAL A 280 5.79 4.05 21.19
CA VAL A 280 6.17 2.69 20.81
C VAL A 280 6.08 1.71 21.96
N GLY A 281 6.49 2.10 23.17
CA GLY A 281 6.40 1.25 24.36
C GLY A 281 4.97 0.87 24.75
N ASP A 282 3.97 1.73 24.46
CA ASP A 282 2.55 1.42 24.69
C ASP A 282 2.05 0.45 23.63
N ILE A 283 2.45 0.64 22.38
CA ILE A 283 2.13 -0.27 21.24
C ILE A 283 2.65 -1.68 21.54
N ILE A 284 3.91 -1.81 21.94
CA ILE A 284 4.56 -3.10 22.22
C ILE A 284 3.88 -3.81 23.40
N ARG A 285 3.55 -3.08 24.47
CA ARG A 285 2.84 -3.65 25.63
C ARG A 285 1.42 -4.09 25.31
N ALA A 286 0.75 -3.40 24.41
CA ALA A 286 -0.62 -3.76 23.97
C ALA A 286 -0.64 -4.89 22.95
N GLY A 287 0.50 -5.17 22.31
CA GLY A 287 0.65 -6.14 21.21
C GLY A 287 0.89 -5.43 19.87
N LEU A 288 2.10 -5.62 19.31
CA LEU A 288 2.46 -4.99 18.04
C LEU A 288 1.62 -5.53 16.87
N HIS A 289 1.34 -6.84 16.86
CA HIS A 289 0.50 -7.46 15.84
C HIS A 289 -0.93 -6.91 15.85
N GLU A 290 -1.55 -6.88 17.03
CA GLU A 290 -2.92 -6.36 17.22
C GLU A 290 -3.03 -4.90 16.81
N PHE A 291 -1.99 -4.11 17.09
CA PHE A 291 -1.90 -2.71 16.65
C PHE A 291 -1.83 -2.61 15.12
N LEU A 292 -0.98 -3.42 14.48
CA LEU A 292 -0.80 -3.40 13.02
C LEU A 292 -2.05 -3.92 12.28
N ASP A 293 -2.72 -4.95 12.79
CA ASP A 293 -3.99 -5.44 12.24
C ASP A 293 -5.09 -4.38 12.32
N ALA A 294 -5.24 -3.74 13.48
CA ALA A 294 -6.16 -2.62 13.66
C ALA A 294 -5.82 -1.44 12.74
N PHE A 295 -4.53 -1.12 12.57
CA PHE A 295 -4.07 -0.09 11.65
C PHE A 295 -4.45 -0.42 10.20
N GLN A 296 -4.18 -1.64 9.74
CA GLN A 296 -4.52 -2.08 8.37
C GLN A 296 -6.03 -2.04 8.14
N THR A 297 -6.83 -2.45 9.11
CA THR A 297 -8.30 -2.36 9.06
C THR A 297 -8.77 -0.91 8.91
N LYS A 298 -8.23 0.02 9.69
CA LYS A 298 -8.55 1.46 9.59
C LYS A 298 -8.07 2.05 8.27
N LEU A 299 -6.90 1.67 7.78
CA LEU A 299 -6.37 2.10 6.50
C LEU A 299 -7.25 1.62 5.32
N ASN A 300 -7.79 0.39 5.39
CA ASN A 300 -8.75 -0.11 4.42
C ASN A 300 -10.05 0.71 4.45
N LEU A 301 -10.53 1.12 5.64
CA LEU A 301 -11.68 2.00 5.78
C LEU A 301 -11.42 3.39 5.14
N VAL A 302 -10.21 3.94 5.32
CA VAL A 302 -9.80 5.18 4.63
C VAL A 302 -9.89 4.98 3.11
N GLY A 303 -9.36 3.89 2.57
CA GLY A 303 -9.44 3.56 1.14
C GLY A 303 -10.88 3.45 0.64
N TYR A 304 -11.77 2.81 1.39
CA TYR A 304 -13.20 2.73 1.08
C TYR A 304 -13.86 4.11 1.06
N ASN A 305 -13.55 4.97 2.03
CA ASN A 305 -14.11 6.32 2.08
C ASN A 305 -13.57 7.23 0.98
N ILE A 306 -12.32 7.07 0.56
CA ILE A 306 -11.79 7.75 -0.64
C ILE A 306 -12.58 7.32 -1.87
N PHE A 307 -12.81 6.01 -2.05
CA PHE A 307 -13.60 5.50 -3.16
C PHE A 307 -15.02 6.09 -3.17
N THR A 308 -15.73 6.04 -2.06
CA THR A 308 -17.12 6.53 -1.98
C THR A 308 -17.23 8.05 -2.13
N THR A 309 -16.22 8.79 -1.69
CA THR A 309 -16.21 10.26 -1.75
C THR A 309 -15.87 10.78 -3.14
N PHE A 310 -14.88 10.18 -3.82
CA PHE A 310 -14.31 10.75 -5.04
C PHE A 310 -14.54 9.92 -6.30
N PHE A 311 -14.71 8.59 -6.19
CA PHE A 311 -14.72 7.69 -7.36
C PHE A 311 -16.10 7.09 -7.63
N ALA A 312 -16.91 6.84 -6.60
CA ALA A 312 -18.25 6.30 -6.77
C ALA A 312 -19.14 7.27 -7.54
N LEU A 313 -19.87 6.74 -8.52
CA LEU A 313 -20.93 7.49 -9.20
C LEU A 313 -22.06 7.73 -8.19
N GLN A 314 -22.27 8.97 -7.78
CA GLN A 314 -23.44 9.32 -7.01
C GLN A 314 -24.67 9.20 -7.93
N PRO A 315 -25.74 8.48 -7.52
CA PRO A 315 -26.98 8.52 -8.27
C PRO A 315 -27.46 9.97 -8.35
N ILE A 316 -27.74 10.44 -9.55
CA ILE A 316 -28.36 11.74 -9.75
C ILE A 316 -29.64 11.72 -8.92
N GLY A 317 -29.69 12.57 -7.89
CA GLY A 317 -30.75 12.58 -6.90
C GLY A 317 -32.14 12.53 -7.56
N GLY A 318 -32.89 11.51 -7.22
CA GLY A 318 -34.32 11.46 -7.58
C GLY A 318 -34.97 12.70 -7.00
N VAL A 319 -35.59 13.51 -7.85
CA VAL A 319 -36.51 14.57 -7.44
C VAL A 319 -37.52 13.91 -6.52
N GLU A 320 -37.47 14.20 -5.24
CA GLU A 320 -38.55 13.87 -4.32
C GLU A 320 -39.80 14.58 -4.83
N THR A 321 -40.65 13.82 -5.54
CA THR A 321 -42.00 14.24 -5.85
C THR A 321 -42.75 14.30 -4.54
N THR A 322 -42.81 15.48 -3.95
CA THR A 322 -43.69 15.81 -2.83
C THR A 322 -45.13 15.62 -3.30
N GLN A 323 -45.66 14.41 -3.09
CA GLN A 323 -47.12 14.22 -3.22
C GLN A 323 -47.78 14.99 -2.07
N SER A 324 -48.28 16.19 -2.41
CA SER A 324 -49.21 16.93 -1.57
C SER A 324 -50.52 16.11 -1.50
N GLN A 325 -50.70 15.35 -0.43
CA GLN A 325 -52.01 14.82 -0.08
C GLN A 325 -52.91 15.99 0.31
N GLY A 326 -53.75 16.39 -0.65
CA GLY A 326 -54.85 17.27 -0.40
C GLY A 326 -55.87 16.58 0.52
N GLN A 327 -55.94 17.07 1.75
CA GLN A 327 -57.06 16.78 2.66
C GLN A 327 -58.35 17.33 2.05
N ARG A 328 -59.20 16.48 1.56
CA ARG A 328 -60.63 16.79 1.33
C ARG A 328 -61.36 16.60 2.65
N SER A 329 -61.72 17.67 3.30
CA SER A 329 -62.70 17.69 4.37
C SER A 329 -64.08 17.41 3.76
N SER A 330 -64.65 16.24 4.07
CA SER A 330 -66.07 15.97 3.85
C SER A 330 -66.86 16.37 5.09
N ASP A 331 -67.43 17.55 5.01
CA ASP A 331 -68.53 18.00 5.86
C ASP A 331 -69.81 17.25 5.44
N LYS A 332 -70.39 16.43 6.33
CA LYS A 332 -71.75 15.95 6.22
C LYS A 332 -72.44 16.17 7.55
N GLY A 333 -73.26 17.18 7.50
CA GLY A 333 -74.17 17.56 8.56
C GLY A 333 -75.14 16.43 8.98
N GLN A 334 -75.30 16.28 10.29
CA GLN A 334 -76.39 15.62 10.91
C GLN A 334 -77.63 16.46 10.90
N ARG A 335 -78.74 15.89 10.39
CA ARG A 335 -80.11 16.33 10.78
C ARG A 335 -80.92 15.10 11.12
N GLN A 336 -81.47 15.10 12.33
CA GLN A 336 -82.74 14.56 12.81
C GLN A 336 -82.97 13.02 12.66
N MET A 337 -83.27 12.26 13.67
CA MET A 337 -84.24 12.33 14.74
C MET A 337 -83.78 11.50 15.94
#